data_7917155b576907befa4d0ec2eddd7375
#
_entry.id   7917155b576907befa4d0ec2eddd7375
#
_cell.length_a   1.000
_cell.length_b   1.000
_cell.length_c   1.000
_cell.angle_alpha   90.00
_cell.angle_beta   90.00
_cell.angle_gamma   90.00
#
_symmetry.space_group_name_H-M   'P 1'
#
loop_
_entity.id
_entity.type
_entity.pdbx_description
1 polymer ?
#
loop_
_entity_poly.entity_id
_entity_poly.type
_entity_poly.pdbx_seq_one_letter_code
_entity_poly.pdbx_strand_id
1 'polypeptide(L)'
;MLEVHQLAVNYRGIRGLDAVSFRVEPGQLVGVMGPNGAGKSTMFKAMLGLVPRLGGVVQYCTCPLHCQLERVAYVPQRSQIDWDYPITVWNVVMMARTRHLGWFRRPDRASKEIVRMALEQLNLLDLRDRRIGDLSGGQQQRVFLARALAQQADLFLFDEPFTGVDKATEAIILDVLAQLRAKGKILLVSSHEWGGALSHLDRLLLLNQRLIADGSPQQVMTSENLQQAYGTPYNLAPIRILMPTCFVNLSFLVD
;
A
#
# COMPACT_ATOMS: atom_id res chain seq x y z
N MET A 1 -8.81 -7.42 -11.77
CA MET A 1 -7.43 -7.45 -12.30
C MET A 1 -7.02 -6.03 -12.62
N LEU A 2 -5.81 -5.64 -12.20
CA LEU A 2 -5.15 -4.36 -12.53
C LEU A 2 -4.08 -4.63 -13.58
N GLU A 3 -4.05 -3.84 -14.64
CA GLU A 3 -3.04 -3.93 -15.70
C GLU A 3 -2.39 -2.57 -15.92
N VAL A 4 -1.08 -2.57 -15.97
CA VAL A 4 -0.23 -1.41 -16.27
C VAL A 4 0.65 -1.77 -17.47
N HIS A 5 0.54 -1.01 -18.54
CA HIS A 5 1.28 -1.25 -19.79
C HIS A 5 2.11 -0.03 -20.15
N GLN A 6 3.42 -0.20 -20.28
CA GLN A 6 4.38 0.80 -20.78
C GLN A 6 4.24 2.18 -20.11
N LEU A 7 3.99 2.17 -18.77
CA LEU A 7 3.80 3.41 -18.02
C LEU A 7 5.11 4.20 -17.99
N ALA A 8 5.09 5.40 -18.56
CA ALA A 8 6.23 6.30 -18.65
C ALA A 8 5.86 7.69 -18.09
N VAL A 9 6.77 8.27 -17.29
CA VAL A 9 6.60 9.58 -16.67
C VAL A 9 7.88 10.37 -16.80
N ASN A 10 7.76 11.66 -17.14
CA ASN A 10 8.87 12.59 -17.21
C ASN A 10 8.55 13.87 -16.40
N TYR A 11 9.44 14.25 -15.51
CA TYR A 11 9.36 15.50 -14.74
C TYR A 11 10.41 16.49 -15.26
N ARG A 12 9.98 17.52 -16.00
CA ARG A 12 10.85 18.60 -16.48
C ARG A 12 12.16 18.09 -17.14
N GLY A 13 12.05 17.06 -17.98
CA GLY A 13 13.22 16.47 -18.66
C GLY A 13 13.92 15.35 -17.88
N ILE A 14 13.57 15.14 -16.61
CA ILE A 14 14.11 14.02 -15.81
C ILE A 14 13.14 12.84 -15.89
N ARG A 15 13.65 11.69 -16.35
CA ARG A 15 12.87 10.46 -16.45
C ARG A 15 12.51 9.96 -15.06
N GLY A 16 11.22 9.94 -14.74
CA GLY A 16 10.69 9.42 -13.48
C GLY A 16 10.31 7.94 -13.55
N LEU A 17 9.77 7.52 -14.72
CA LEU A 17 9.46 6.12 -15.02
C LEU A 17 9.70 5.84 -16.51
N ASP A 18 10.20 4.65 -16.80
CA ASP A 18 10.55 4.19 -18.14
C ASP A 18 9.84 2.88 -18.47
N ALA A 19 8.73 2.98 -19.18
CA ALA A 19 8.00 1.85 -19.77
C ALA A 19 7.67 0.70 -18.80
N VAL A 20 7.22 1.03 -17.58
CA VAL A 20 6.87 0.05 -16.55
C VAL A 20 5.61 -0.71 -16.94
N SER A 21 5.68 -2.04 -16.94
CA SER A 21 4.55 -2.93 -17.25
C SER A 21 4.45 -4.04 -16.22
N PHE A 22 3.25 -4.26 -15.68
CA PHE A 22 2.93 -5.37 -14.78
C PHE A 22 1.42 -5.60 -14.72
N ARG A 23 1.02 -6.74 -14.15
CA ARG A 23 -0.39 -7.09 -13.93
C ARG A 23 -0.55 -7.61 -12.51
N VAL A 24 -1.69 -7.29 -11.85
CA VAL A 24 -2.00 -7.78 -10.50
C VAL A 24 -3.40 -8.37 -10.46
N GLU A 25 -3.49 -9.57 -9.93
CA GLU A 25 -4.76 -10.28 -9.77
C GLU A 25 -5.47 -9.92 -8.46
N PRO A 26 -6.80 -10.11 -8.39
CA PRO A 26 -7.54 -10.00 -7.14
C PRO A 26 -6.98 -10.92 -6.04
N GLY A 27 -6.96 -10.42 -4.81
CA GLY A 27 -6.45 -11.17 -3.65
C GLY A 27 -4.93 -11.25 -3.57
N GLN A 28 -4.19 -10.44 -4.33
CA GLN A 28 -2.74 -10.35 -4.22
C GLN A 28 -2.29 -9.14 -3.39
N LEU A 29 -1.32 -9.39 -2.53
CA LEU A 29 -0.53 -8.37 -1.82
C LEU A 29 0.84 -8.25 -2.51
N VAL A 30 1.00 -7.16 -3.26
CA VAL A 30 2.20 -6.89 -4.08
C VAL A 30 3.04 -5.80 -3.44
N GLY A 31 4.29 -6.11 -3.13
CA GLY A 31 5.29 -5.14 -2.70
C GLY A 31 5.90 -4.41 -3.89
N VAL A 32 6.17 -3.12 -3.74
CA VAL A 32 6.96 -2.31 -4.68
C VAL A 32 8.19 -1.82 -3.96
N MET A 33 9.34 -2.36 -4.31
CA MET A 33 10.64 -2.08 -3.69
C MET A 33 11.54 -1.29 -4.64
N GLY A 34 12.45 -0.51 -4.08
CA GLY A 34 13.47 0.21 -4.83
C GLY A 34 14.06 1.35 -4.02
N PRO A 35 15.21 1.91 -4.43
CA PRO A 35 15.85 3.02 -3.75
C PRO A 35 14.99 4.28 -3.70
N ASN A 36 15.43 5.27 -2.92
CA ASN A 36 14.82 6.59 -2.95
C ASN A 36 15.02 7.20 -4.35
N GLY A 37 13.96 7.79 -4.91
CA GLY A 37 13.97 8.26 -6.29
C GLY A 37 13.71 7.19 -7.37
N ALA A 38 13.50 5.92 -7.01
CA ALA A 38 13.21 4.83 -7.95
C ALA A 38 11.89 4.99 -8.74
N GLY A 39 11.04 5.94 -8.34
CA GLY A 39 9.75 6.19 -9.02
C GLY A 39 8.55 5.49 -8.38
N LYS A 40 8.65 4.90 -7.18
CA LYS A 40 7.56 4.19 -6.50
C LYS A 40 6.31 5.07 -6.33
N SER A 41 6.44 6.20 -5.65
CA SER A 41 5.33 7.16 -5.47
C SER A 41 4.88 7.79 -6.79
N THR A 42 5.81 8.00 -7.72
CA THR A 42 5.52 8.48 -9.07
C THR A 42 4.62 7.49 -9.83
N MET A 43 4.90 6.19 -9.70
CA MET A 43 4.10 5.14 -10.31
C MET A 43 2.65 5.19 -9.79
N PHE A 44 2.44 5.24 -8.48
CA PHE A 44 1.10 5.34 -7.89
C PHE A 44 0.38 6.61 -8.34
N LYS A 45 1.06 7.76 -8.31
CA LYS A 45 0.48 9.04 -8.75
C LYS A 45 0.14 9.04 -10.25
N ALA A 46 0.99 8.44 -11.09
CA ALA A 46 0.73 8.31 -12.52
C ALA A 46 -0.42 7.36 -12.82
N MET A 47 -0.54 6.25 -12.08
CA MET A 47 -1.69 5.34 -12.19
C MET A 47 -3.00 6.06 -11.88
N LEU A 48 -3.00 6.93 -10.87
CA LEU A 48 -4.16 7.72 -10.45
C LEU A 48 -4.45 8.95 -11.32
N GLY A 49 -3.55 9.28 -12.27
CA GLY A 49 -3.67 10.51 -13.06
C GLY A 49 -3.33 11.79 -12.29
N LEU A 50 -2.68 11.69 -11.13
CA LEU A 50 -2.23 12.84 -10.31
C LEU A 50 -0.97 13.51 -10.88
N VAL A 51 -0.26 12.82 -11.77
CA VAL A 51 0.87 13.35 -12.53
C VAL A 51 0.69 12.98 -14.01
N PRO A 52 1.11 13.86 -14.94
CA PRO A 52 0.98 13.59 -16.37
C PRO A 52 1.85 12.40 -16.76
N ARG A 53 1.28 11.51 -17.58
CA ARG A 53 1.98 10.38 -18.20
C ARG A 53 2.56 10.83 -19.53
N LEU A 54 3.77 10.41 -19.83
CA LEU A 54 4.36 10.54 -21.18
C LEU A 54 3.75 9.50 -22.11
N GLY A 55 3.42 8.31 -21.59
CA GLY A 55 2.80 7.22 -22.31
C GLY A 55 2.32 6.11 -21.38
N GLY A 56 1.74 5.08 -21.98
CA GLY A 56 1.25 3.90 -21.27
C GLY A 56 -0.22 3.96 -20.89
N VAL A 57 -0.74 2.77 -20.58
CA VAL A 57 -2.16 2.55 -20.23
C VAL A 57 -2.25 1.90 -18.87
N VAL A 58 -3.20 2.35 -18.05
CA VAL A 58 -3.52 1.75 -16.75
C VAL A 58 -5.00 1.41 -16.75
N GLN A 59 -5.31 0.12 -16.58
CA GLN A 59 -6.68 -0.40 -16.61
C GLN A 59 -6.97 -1.19 -15.33
N TYR A 60 -8.21 -1.09 -14.88
CA TYR A 60 -8.78 -1.93 -13.85
C TYR A 60 -10.05 -2.59 -14.40
N CYS A 61 -10.09 -3.94 -14.40
CA CYS A 61 -11.20 -4.70 -14.99
C CYS A 61 -11.56 -4.21 -16.41
N THR A 62 -10.57 -4.13 -17.31
CA THR A 62 -10.69 -3.70 -18.73
C THR A 62 -11.05 -2.23 -18.97
N CYS A 63 -11.38 -1.47 -17.94
CA CYS A 63 -11.69 -0.05 -18.06
C CYS A 63 -10.51 0.83 -17.60
N PRO A 64 -10.31 2.01 -18.19
CA PRO A 64 -9.26 2.93 -17.73
C PRO A 64 -9.40 3.27 -16.23
N LEU A 65 -8.31 3.17 -15.46
CA LEU A 65 -8.35 3.34 -14.01
C LEU A 65 -8.84 4.75 -13.60
N HIS A 66 -8.50 5.78 -14.37
CA HIS A 66 -8.92 7.15 -14.09
C HIS A 66 -10.45 7.37 -14.16
N CYS A 67 -11.18 6.46 -14.83
CA CYS A 67 -12.65 6.47 -14.86
C CYS A 67 -13.29 5.75 -13.66
N GLN A 68 -12.48 5.08 -12.81
CA GLN A 68 -12.95 4.24 -11.70
C GLN A 68 -12.26 4.59 -10.37
N LEU A 69 -11.89 5.86 -10.17
CA LEU A 69 -11.15 6.29 -8.98
C LEU A 69 -11.93 6.11 -7.67
N GLU A 70 -13.24 5.95 -7.71
CA GLU A 70 -14.06 5.57 -6.55
C GLU A 70 -13.75 4.16 -6.03
N ARG A 71 -13.22 3.29 -6.90
CA ARG A 71 -12.80 1.93 -6.56
C ARG A 71 -11.35 1.84 -6.07
N VAL A 72 -10.64 2.97 -5.98
CA VAL A 72 -9.23 3.03 -5.60
C VAL A 72 -9.06 3.82 -4.31
N ALA A 73 -8.47 3.20 -3.30
CA ALA A 73 -8.03 3.89 -2.09
C ALA A 73 -6.51 4.15 -2.19
N TYR A 74 -6.11 5.38 -1.99
CA TYR A 74 -4.71 5.78 -1.95
C TYR A 74 -4.34 6.37 -0.60
N VAL A 75 -3.34 5.79 0.02
CA VAL A 75 -2.71 6.28 1.25
C VAL A 75 -1.35 6.85 0.87
N PRO A 76 -1.20 8.18 0.82
CA PRO A 76 0.06 8.83 0.46
C PRO A 76 1.10 8.68 1.58
N GLN A 77 2.35 8.89 1.22
CA GLN A 77 3.44 8.97 2.18
C GLN A 77 3.17 10.09 3.20
N ARG A 78 3.49 9.83 4.48
CA ARG A 78 3.21 10.73 5.60
C ARG A 78 3.76 12.14 5.41
N SER A 79 4.94 12.29 4.80
CA SER A 79 5.58 13.59 4.52
C SER A 79 4.81 14.48 3.54
N GLN A 80 3.81 13.95 2.83
CA GLN A 80 2.99 14.69 1.86
C GLN A 80 1.69 15.22 2.45
N ILE A 81 1.45 15.01 3.74
CA ILE A 81 0.20 15.36 4.43
C ILE A 81 0.46 16.59 5.30
N ASP A 82 -0.45 17.57 5.20
CA ASP A 82 -0.49 18.73 6.08
C ASP A 82 -1.15 18.31 7.42
N TRP A 83 -0.33 18.13 8.44
CA TRP A 83 -0.76 17.69 9.77
C TRP A 83 -1.30 18.84 10.63
N ASP A 84 -1.01 20.09 10.29
CA ASP A 84 -1.45 21.26 11.04
C ASP A 84 -2.87 21.69 10.66
N TYR A 85 -3.46 21.05 9.65
CA TYR A 85 -4.83 21.31 9.24
C TYR A 85 -5.83 20.97 10.38
N PRO A 86 -6.70 21.90 10.81
CA PRO A 86 -7.54 21.74 12.00
C PRO A 86 -8.76 20.83 11.75
N ILE A 87 -8.51 19.57 11.43
CA ILE A 87 -9.55 18.57 11.15
C ILE A 87 -9.49 17.44 12.18
N THR A 88 -10.67 16.92 12.57
CA THR A 88 -10.76 15.80 13.50
C THR A 88 -10.56 14.45 12.79
N VAL A 89 -10.17 13.43 13.56
CA VAL A 89 -10.03 12.04 13.09
C VAL A 89 -11.31 11.57 12.39
N TRP A 90 -12.47 11.81 13.01
CA TRP A 90 -13.77 11.47 12.44
C TRP A 90 -13.96 12.08 11.05
N ASN A 91 -13.67 13.36 10.90
CA ASN A 91 -13.87 14.07 9.65
C ASN A 91 -12.91 13.62 8.56
N VAL A 92 -11.64 13.32 8.89
CA VAL A 92 -10.68 12.73 7.93
C VAL A 92 -11.21 11.43 7.37
N VAL A 93 -11.70 10.53 8.23
CA VAL A 93 -12.22 9.23 7.79
C VAL A 93 -13.54 9.40 7.02
N MET A 94 -14.40 10.34 7.45
CA MET A 94 -15.67 10.65 6.77
C MET A 94 -15.45 11.20 5.35
N MET A 95 -14.33 11.88 5.06
CA MET A 95 -14.02 12.32 3.71
C MET A 95 -13.99 11.17 2.69
N ALA A 96 -13.70 9.94 3.11
CA ALA A 96 -13.77 8.76 2.25
C ALA A 96 -15.17 8.51 1.68
N ARG A 97 -16.21 8.99 2.36
CA ARG A 97 -17.62 8.80 1.97
C ARG A 97 -18.18 9.91 1.10
N THR A 98 -17.42 11.00 0.88
CA THR A 98 -17.91 12.20 0.15
C THR A 98 -18.43 11.86 -1.25
N ARG A 99 -17.78 10.95 -1.96
CA ARG A 99 -18.23 10.53 -3.31
C ARG A 99 -19.58 9.80 -3.29
N HIS A 100 -19.85 8.99 -2.27
CA HIS A 100 -21.12 8.28 -2.12
C HIS A 100 -22.24 9.22 -1.69
N LEU A 101 -21.92 10.22 -0.85
CA LEU A 101 -22.88 11.17 -0.32
C LEU A 101 -23.17 12.34 -1.29
N GLY A 102 -22.19 12.71 -2.12
CA GLY A 102 -22.20 13.95 -2.86
C GLY A 102 -21.79 15.16 -1.99
N TRP A 103 -21.42 16.26 -2.65
CA TRP A 103 -20.76 17.42 -1.99
C TRP A 103 -21.65 18.19 -1.00
N PHE A 104 -22.98 18.14 -1.15
CA PHE A 104 -23.92 18.95 -0.37
C PHE A 104 -24.83 18.14 0.55
N ARG A 105 -24.65 16.81 0.61
CA ARG A 105 -25.48 15.96 1.47
C ARG A 105 -24.82 15.70 2.81
N ARG A 106 -25.62 15.74 3.88
CA ARG A 106 -25.14 15.33 5.21
C ARG A 106 -24.87 13.84 5.23
N PRO A 107 -23.86 13.39 6.01
CA PRO A 107 -23.57 11.98 6.19
C PRO A 107 -24.80 11.21 6.67
N ASP A 108 -25.19 10.17 5.92
CA ASP A 108 -26.27 9.26 6.29
C ASP A 108 -25.83 8.29 7.41
N ARG A 109 -26.80 7.55 7.93
CA ARG A 109 -26.55 6.57 9.00
C ARG A 109 -25.58 5.48 8.56
N ALA A 110 -25.68 5.00 7.32
CA ALA A 110 -24.81 3.96 6.78
C ALA A 110 -23.34 4.43 6.70
N SER A 111 -23.09 5.63 6.18
CA SER A 111 -21.74 6.19 6.12
C SER A 111 -21.14 6.43 7.51
N LYS A 112 -21.94 6.88 8.48
CA LYS A 112 -21.47 7.03 9.87
C LYS A 112 -21.08 5.68 10.47
N GLU A 113 -21.83 4.63 10.20
CA GLU A 113 -21.55 3.30 10.69
C GLU A 113 -20.27 2.72 10.06
N ILE A 114 -20.06 2.89 8.75
CA ILE A 114 -18.82 2.47 8.06
C ILE A 114 -17.61 3.16 8.66
N VAL A 115 -17.70 4.47 8.92
CA VAL A 115 -16.61 5.24 9.55
C VAL A 115 -16.36 4.76 10.98
N ARG A 116 -17.42 4.51 11.77
CA ARG A 116 -17.30 3.97 13.13
C ARG A 116 -16.55 2.64 13.12
N MET A 117 -16.96 1.69 12.26
CA MET A 117 -16.33 0.38 12.12
C MET A 117 -14.85 0.49 11.69
N ALA A 118 -14.54 1.38 10.75
CA ALA A 118 -13.15 1.59 10.31
C ALA A 118 -12.27 2.15 11.44
N LEU A 119 -12.81 3.04 12.27
CA LEU A 119 -12.10 3.57 13.43
C LEU A 119 -11.93 2.53 14.54
N GLU A 120 -12.96 1.71 14.80
CA GLU A 120 -12.87 0.61 15.77
C GLU A 120 -11.82 -0.42 15.38
N GLN A 121 -11.81 -0.85 14.11
CA GLN A 121 -10.84 -1.83 13.59
C GLN A 121 -9.39 -1.38 13.80
N LEU A 122 -9.14 -0.08 13.89
CA LEU A 122 -7.81 0.50 14.04
C LEU A 122 -7.56 1.08 15.46
N ASN A 123 -8.44 0.80 16.42
CA ASN A 123 -8.35 1.31 17.80
C ASN A 123 -8.23 2.84 17.84
N LEU A 124 -9.09 3.55 17.11
CA LEU A 124 -9.10 5.01 17.00
C LEU A 124 -10.43 5.65 17.42
N LEU A 125 -11.44 4.87 17.80
CA LEU A 125 -12.79 5.41 18.06
C LEU A 125 -12.78 6.42 19.22
N ASP A 126 -12.01 6.18 20.27
CA ASP A 126 -11.88 7.07 21.42
C ASP A 126 -11.13 8.38 21.08
N LEU A 127 -10.44 8.40 19.94
CA LEU A 127 -9.70 9.57 19.44
C LEU A 127 -10.48 10.34 18.35
N ARG A 128 -11.69 9.93 18.03
CA ARG A 128 -12.46 10.42 16.88
C ARG A 128 -12.64 11.94 16.84
N ASP A 129 -12.76 12.58 18.01
CA ASP A 129 -13.00 14.00 18.14
C ASP A 129 -11.70 14.82 18.29
N ARG A 130 -10.52 14.16 18.40
CA ARG A 130 -9.21 14.81 18.43
C ARG A 130 -8.80 15.31 17.04
N ARG A 131 -8.01 16.38 17.00
CA ARG A 131 -7.37 16.85 15.77
C ARG A 131 -6.28 15.88 15.34
N ILE A 132 -6.09 15.73 14.01
CA ILE A 132 -5.05 14.83 13.48
C ILE A 132 -3.63 15.26 13.88
N GLY A 133 -3.38 16.57 14.05
CA GLY A 133 -2.09 17.11 14.49
C GLY A 133 -1.71 16.71 15.92
N ASP A 134 -2.70 16.46 16.78
CA ASP A 134 -2.49 16.10 18.20
C ASP A 134 -2.16 14.60 18.38
N LEU A 135 -2.09 13.83 17.31
CA LEU A 135 -1.88 12.39 17.33
C LEU A 135 -0.39 12.03 17.17
N SER A 136 0.01 10.90 17.76
CA SER A 136 1.32 10.30 17.47
C SER A 136 1.44 9.87 16.00
N GLY A 137 2.67 9.72 15.49
CA GLY A 137 2.89 9.31 14.10
C GLY A 137 2.22 8.00 13.72
N GLY A 138 2.25 6.99 14.59
CA GLY A 138 1.55 5.73 14.36
C GLY A 138 0.03 5.88 14.40
N GLN A 139 -0.52 6.75 15.26
CA GLN A 139 -1.95 7.06 15.27
C GLN A 139 -2.37 7.76 13.99
N GLN A 140 -1.59 8.75 13.53
CA GLN A 140 -1.82 9.44 12.25
C GLN A 140 -1.86 8.46 11.07
N GLN A 141 -0.89 7.53 11.02
CA GLN A 141 -0.85 6.50 9.97
C GLN A 141 -2.11 5.62 10.01
N ARG A 142 -2.55 5.21 11.19
CA ARG A 142 -3.79 4.44 11.37
C ARG A 142 -5.04 5.21 10.94
N VAL A 143 -5.10 6.55 11.13
CA VAL A 143 -6.22 7.38 10.64
C VAL A 143 -6.34 7.33 9.12
N PHE A 144 -5.23 7.42 8.39
CA PHE A 144 -5.25 7.33 6.93
C PHE A 144 -5.59 5.91 6.44
N LEU A 145 -5.19 4.89 7.20
CA LEU A 145 -5.62 3.51 6.94
C LEU A 145 -7.13 3.35 7.18
N ALA A 146 -7.69 3.93 8.27
CA ALA A 146 -9.13 3.95 8.52
C ALA A 146 -9.90 4.64 7.39
N ARG A 147 -9.37 5.77 6.89
CA ARG A 147 -9.94 6.46 5.73
C ARG A 147 -9.96 5.56 4.49
N ALA A 148 -8.87 4.83 4.22
CA ALA A 148 -8.82 3.90 3.09
C ALA A 148 -9.84 2.76 3.25
N LEU A 149 -9.99 2.20 4.46
CA LEU A 149 -11.01 1.17 4.75
C LEU A 149 -12.44 1.70 4.57
N ALA A 150 -12.73 2.90 5.07
CA ALA A 150 -14.05 3.53 4.95
C ALA A 150 -14.44 3.82 3.50
N GLN A 151 -13.49 3.92 2.58
CA GLN A 151 -13.76 4.08 1.16
C GLN A 151 -14.36 2.82 0.53
N GLN A 152 -14.15 1.63 1.13
CA GLN A 152 -14.64 0.34 0.63
C GLN A 152 -14.17 0.02 -0.81
N ALA A 153 -12.96 0.43 -1.15
CA ALA A 153 -12.36 0.26 -2.45
C ALA A 153 -12.08 -1.21 -2.80
N ASP A 154 -11.73 -1.46 -4.07
CA ASP A 154 -11.29 -2.77 -4.55
C ASP A 154 -9.78 -2.84 -4.79
N LEU A 155 -9.18 -1.68 -5.07
CA LEU A 155 -7.75 -1.49 -5.26
C LEU A 155 -7.20 -0.54 -4.19
N PHE A 156 -6.16 -0.97 -3.50
CA PHE A 156 -5.50 -0.19 -2.46
C PHE A 156 -4.05 0.06 -2.83
N LEU A 157 -3.65 1.32 -2.79
CA LEU A 157 -2.28 1.77 -3.03
C LEU A 157 -1.77 2.41 -1.73
N PHE A 158 -0.76 1.81 -1.11
CA PHE A 158 -0.13 2.30 0.11
C PHE A 158 1.30 2.77 -0.18
N ASP A 159 1.54 4.06 0.00
CA ASP A 159 2.85 4.64 -0.26
C ASP A 159 3.64 4.78 1.05
N GLU A 160 4.59 3.88 1.24
CA GLU A 160 5.46 3.77 2.41
C GLU A 160 4.71 3.72 3.77
N PRO A 161 3.73 2.81 3.96
CA PRO A 161 2.88 2.79 5.13
C PRO A 161 3.61 2.39 6.43
N PHE A 162 4.79 1.80 6.33
CA PHE A 162 5.59 1.32 7.48
C PHE A 162 6.65 2.32 7.94
N THR A 163 6.85 3.43 7.21
CA THR A 163 7.90 4.40 7.51
C THR A 163 7.58 5.19 8.78
N GLY A 164 8.48 5.11 9.77
CA GLY A 164 8.37 5.88 11.02
C GLY A 164 7.27 5.41 11.96
N VAL A 165 6.79 4.17 11.83
CA VAL A 165 5.84 3.55 12.77
C VAL A 165 6.54 2.58 13.71
N ASP A 166 5.95 2.41 14.90
CA ASP A 166 6.40 1.41 15.87
C ASP A 166 5.94 0.00 15.49
N LYS A 167 6.51 -1.02 16.13
CA LYS A 167 6.19 -2.44 15.87
C LYS A 167 4.72 -2.80 16.12
N ALA A 168 4.06 -2.15 17.06
CA ALA A 168 2.65 -2.38 17.34
C ALA A 168 1.78 -1.86 16.19
N THR A 169 2.08 -0.67 15.68
CA THR A 169 1.39 -0.10 14.51
C THR A 169 1.69 -0.92 13.23
N GLU A 170 2.94 -1.37 13.02
CA GLU A 170 3.30 -2.26 11.91
C GLU A 170 2.44 -3.53 11.91
N ALA A 171 2.29 -4.18 13.07
CA ALA A 171 1.45 -5.37 13.21
C ALA A 171 -0.03 -5.11 12.85
N ILE A 172 -0.58 -3.98 13.28
CA ILE A 172 -1.95 -3.57 12.93
C ILE A 172 -2.09 -3.36 11.42
N ILE A 173 -1.11 -2.70 10.78
CA ILE A 173 -1.14 -2.50 9.32
C ILE A 173 -1.10 -3.84 8.59
N LEU A 174 -0.21 -4.76 8.99
CA LEU A 174 -0.09 -6.09 8.38
C LEU A 174 -1.38 -6.91 8.52
N ASP A 175 -2.03 -6.86 9.69
CA ASP A 175 -3.32 -7.52 9.91
C ASP A 175 -4.40 -6.98 8.98
N VAL A 176 -4.51 -5.67 8.83
CA VAL A 176 -5.45 -5.03 7.89
C VAL A 176 -5.16 -5.45 6.44
N LEU A 177 -3.89 -5.46 6.01
CA LEU A 177 -3.52 -5.92 4.67
C LEU A 177 -3.92 -7.38 4.44
N ALA A 178 -3.70 -8.26 5.43
CA ALA A 178 -4.09 -9.67 5.37
C ALA A 178 -5.63 -9.82 5.25
N GLN A 179 -6.39 -9.05 6.01
CA GLN A 179 -7.86 -9.07 5.94
C GLN A 179 -8.39 -8.57 4.59
N LEU A 180 -7.81 -7.50 4.04
CA LEU A 180 -8.18 -6.99 2.71
C LEU A 180 -7.85 -8.00 1.61
N ARG A 181 -6.66 -8.63 1.69
CA ARG A 181 -6.25 -9.71 0.79
C ARG A 181 -7.23 -10.88 0.83
N ALA A 182 -7.62 -11.34 2.02
CA ALA A 182 -8.60 -12.42 2.21
C ALA A 182 -9.99 -12.08 1.62
N LYS A 183 -10.34 -10.79 1.56
CA LYS A 183 -11.54 -10.29 0.88
C LYS A 183 -11.39 -10.15 -0.64
N GLY A 184 -10.30 -10.64 -1.23
CA GLY A 184 -10.04 -10.59 -2.66
C GLY A 184 -9.67 -9.21 -3.20
N LYS A 185 -9.25 -8.27 -2.34
CA LYS A 185 -8.83 -6.93 -2.78
C LYS A 185 -7.44 -6.98 -3.41
N ILE A 186 -7.15 -6.03 -4.30
CA ILE A 186 -5.82 -5.83 -4.88
C ILE A 186 -5.06 -4.83 -4.01
N LEU A 187 -3.86 -5.21 -3.57
CA LEU A 187 -3.06 -4.40 -2.67
C LEU A 187 -1.67 -4.18 -3.27
N LEU A 188 -1.29 -2.91 -3.49
CA LEU A 188 0.08 -2.52 -3.82
C LEU A 188 0.64 -1.69 -2.66
N VAL A 189 1.79 -2.08 -2.15
CA VAL A 189 2.44 -1.43 -1.01
C VAL A 189 3.85 -1.07 -1.41
N SER A 190 4.21 0.21 -1.40
CA SER A 190 5.59 0.63 -1.62
C SER A 190 6.36 0.65 -0.30
N SER A 191 7.61 0.25 -0.34
CA SER A 191 8.56 0.41 0.74
C SER A 191 9.99 0.44 0.21
N HIS A 192 10.89 1.11 0.91
CA HIS A 192 12.33 1.01 0.66
C HIS A 192 12.97 -0.08 1.53
N GLU A 193 12.32 -0.46 2.64
CA GLU A 193 12.72 -1.53 3.54
C GLU A 193 11.50 -2.38 3.92
N TRP A 194 11.64 -3.69 3.87
CA TRP A 194 10.53 -4.59 4.15
C TRP A 194 10.71 -5.39 5.45
N GLY A 195 11.97 -5.57 5.91
CA GLY A 195 12.23 -6.35 7.12
C GLY A 195 11.42 -7.65 7.18
N GLY A 196 10.73 -7.87 8.30
CA GLY A 196 9.86 -9.03 8.49
C GLY A 196 8.60 -9.03 7.61
N ALA A 197 8.15 -7.87 7.12
CA ALA A 197 6.94 -7.74 6.31
C ALA A 197 7.08 -8.38 4.90
N LEU A 198 8.32 -8.65 4.45
CA LEU A 198 8.59 -9.30 3.15
C LEU A 198 7.92 -10.68 3.03
N SER A 199 7.84 -11.44 4.13
CA SER A 199 7.25 -12.78 4.15
C SER A 199 5.72 -12.80 3.95
N HIS A 200 5.07 -11.65 4.10
CA HIS A 200 3.62 -11.52 3.90
C HIS A 200 3.23 -11.23 2.45
N LEU A 201 4.22 -10.90 1.59
CA LEU A 201 3.97 -10.57 0.19
C LEU A 201 3.79 -11.82 -0.67
N ASP A 202 2.82 -11.77 -1.57
CA ASP A 202 2.66 -12.77 -2.64
C ASP A 202 3.64 -12.53 -3.78
N ARG A 203 3.96 -11.27 -4.04
CA ARG A 203 4.75 -10.84 -5.18
C ARG A 203 5.49 -9.54 -4.85
N LEU A 204 6.65 -9.37 -5.47
CA LEU A 204 7.50 -8.20 -5.32
C LEU A 204 7.87 -7.64 -6.70
N LEU A 205 7.70 -6.34 -6.85
CA LEU A 205 8.16 -5.56 -7.99
C LEU A 205 9.38 -4.76 -7.54
N LEU A 206 10.55 -5.01 -8.14
CA LEU A 206 11.76 -4.25 -7.90
C LEU A 206 11.90 -3.15 -8.95
N LEU A 207 11.86 -1.91 -8.51
CA LEU A 207 11.78 -0.73 -9.36
C LEU A 207 13.03 0.15 -9.18
N ASN A 208 13.59 0.61 -10.30
CA ASN A 208 14.50 1.76 -10.36
C ASN A 208 14.27 2.48 -11.69
N GLN A 209 13.32 3.42 -11.72
CA GLN A 209 12.78 4.10 -12.91
C GLN A 209 12.15 3.13 -13.94
N ARG A 210 12.63 1.90 -14.02
CA ARG A 210 12.11 0.78 -14.80
C ARG A 210 11.90 -0.44 -13.89
N LEU A 211 11.12 -1.36 -14.33
CA LEU A 211 10.94 -2.64 -13.65
C LEU A 211 12.21 -3.49 -13.86
N ILE A 212 12.92 -3.77 -12.76
CA ILE A 212 14.15 -4.58 -12.76
C ILE A 212 13.81 -6.06 -12.67
N ALA A 213 12.92 -6.40 -11.71
CA ALA A 213 12.48 -7.77 -11.50
C ALA A 213 11.04 -7.80 -10.99
N ASP A 214 10.35 -8.91 -11.29
CA ASP A 214 8.96 -9.14 -10.98
C ASP A 214 8.74 -10.64 -10.71
N GLY A 215 8.31 -11.00 -9.51
CA GLY A 215 8.13 -12.41 -9.12
C GLY A 215 7.86 -12.57 -7.63
N SER A 216 8.01 -13.80 -7.12
CA SER A 216 7.98 -14.02 -5.67
C SER A 216 9.13 -13.28 -4.98
N PRO A 217 9.00 -12.93 -3.69
CA PRO A 217 10.09 -12.26 -2.97
C PRO A 217 11.44 -13.00 -3.10
N GLN A 218 11.44 -14.34 -3.08
CA GLN A 218 12.65 -15.15 -3.22
C GLN A 218 13.29 -15.04 -4.60
N GLN A 219 12.49 -14.94 -5.66
CA GLN A 219 12.98 -14.79 -7.04
C GLN A 219 13.53 -13.38 -7.31
N VAL A 220 12.95 -12.38 -6.67
CA VAL A 220 13.32 -10.97 -6.88
C VAL A 220 14.52 -10.54 -6.05
N MET A 221 14.62 -11.02 -4.80
CA MET A 221 15.65 -10.64 -3.83
C MET A 221 16.98 -11.38 -4.06
N THR A 222 17.50 -11.32 -5.28
CA THR A 222 18.84 -11.85 -5.64
C THR A 222 19.88 -10.74 -5.55
N SER A 223 21.14 -11.10 -5.30
CA SER A 223 22.24 -10.13 -5.26
C SER A 223 22.38 -9.36 -6.56
N GLU A 224 22.14 -10.00 -7.70
CA GLU A 224 22.21 -9.40 -9.03
C GLU A 224 21.12 -8.33 -9.22
N ASN A 225 19.87 -8.66 -8.92
CA ASN A 225 18.76 -7.71 -9.03
C ASN A 225 18.92 -6.52 -8.08
N LEU A 226 19.39 -6.78 -6.86
CA LEU A 226 19.65 -5.72 -5.88
C LEU A 226 20.81 -4.82 -6.30
N GLN A 227 21.89 -5.38 -6.84
CA GLN A 227 22.98 -4.59 -7.39
C GLN A 227 22.52 -3.73 -8.56
N GLN A 228 21.69 -4.25 -9.45
CA GLN A 228 21.12 -3.51 -10.57
C GLN A 228 20.19 -2.38 -10.10
N ALA A 229 19.42 -2.61 -9.04
CA ALA A 229 18.49 -1.62 -8.51
C ALA A 229 19.16 -0.53 -7.68
N TYR A 230 20.15 -0.89 -6.85
CA TYR A 230 20.76 0.01 -5.85
C TYR A 230 22.16 0.51 -6.23
N GLY A 231 22.80 -0.08 -7.26
CA GLY A 231 24.11 0.34 -7.76
C GLY A 231 25.32 -0.03 -6.86
N THR A 232 25.07 -0.69 -5.73
CA THR A 232 26.11 -1.16 -4.79
C THR A 232 25.87 -2.61 -4.44
N PRO A 233 26.94 -3.42 -4.13
CA PRO A 233 26.73 -4.77 -3.61
C PRO A 233 25.90 -4.72 -2.32
N TYR A 234 24.68 -5.19 -2.37
CA TYR A 234 23.82 -5.25 -1.20
C TYR A 234 24.21 -6.52 -0.40
N ASN A 235 24.83 -6.32 0.75
CA ASN A 235 25.03 -7.44 1.68
C ASN A 235 23.67 -7.82 2.26
N LEU A 236 23.08 -8.86 1.70
CA LEU A 236 21.94 -9.53 2.29
C LEU A 236 22.39 -10.10 3.65
N ALA A 237 22.05 -9.42 4.75
CA ALA A 237 21.99 -10.14 6.02
C ALA A 237 21.05 -11.34 5.82
N PRO A 238 21.43 -12.55 6.24
CA PRO A 238 20.65 -13.74 5.95
C PRO A 238 19.24 -13.55 6.49
N ILE A 239 18.27 -13.45 5.57
CA ILE A 239 16.85 -13.46 5.92
C ILE A 239 16.59 -14.85 6.49
N ARG A 240 16.54 -14.96 7.82
CA ARG A 240 16.05 -16.16 8.48
C ARG A 240 14.56 -16.28 8.17
N ILE A 241 14.25 -16.99 7.10
CA ILE A 241 12.90 -17.47 6.85
C ILE A 241 12.64 -18.50 7.94
N LEU A 242 11.86 -18.13 8.96
CA LEU A 242 11.27 -19.08 9.89
C LEU A 242 10.30 -19.95 9.08
N MET A 243 10.79 -21.08 8.60
CA MET A 243 9.91 -22.13 8.14
C MET A 243 9.04 -22.56 9.32
N PRO A 244 7.71 -22.66 9.16
CA PRO A 244 6.89 -23.30 10.18
C PRO A 244 7.36 -24.76 10.30
N THR A 245 8.01 -25.10 11.42
CA THR A 245 8.32 -26.47 11.77
C THR A 245 7.00 -27.20 11.96
N CYS A 246 6.63 -28.02 10.98
CA CYS A 246 5.66 -29.08 11.18
C CYS A 246 6.19 -29.98 12.31
N PHE A 247 5.58 -29.90 13.48
CA PHE A 247 5.72 -30.91 14.52
C PHE A 247 5.10 -32.20 13.98
N VAL A 248 5.93 -33.06 13.41
CA VAL A 248 5.59 -34.49 13.26
C VAL A 248 5.87 -35.11 14.61
N ASN A 249 4.82 -35.31 15.38
CA ASN A 249 4.83 -36.14 16.57
C ASN A 249 4.94 -37.60 16.08
N LEU A 250 6.13 -38.16 16.11
CA LEU A 250 6.38 -39.61 15.98
C LEU A 250 6.57 -40.17 17.39
N SER A 251 5.46 -40.45 18.06
CA SER A 251 5.41 -41.43 19.12
C SER A 251 5.00 -42.78 18.50
N PHE A 252 5.98 -43.66 18.29
CA PHE A 252 5.72 -45.10 18.16
C PHE A 252 6.85 -45.85 18.84
N LEU A 253 6.49 -46.47 19.96
CA LEU A 253 6.70 -47.85 20.38
C LEU A 253 8.05 -48.52 20.04
N VAL A 254 8.75 -48.91 21.05
CA VAL A 254 9.31 -50.28 21.08
C VAL A 254 9.31 -50.79 22.53
N ASP A 255 8.87 -52.03 22.67
CA ASP A 255 8.92 -52.99 23.76
C ASP A 255 10.15 -52.96 24.67
#